data_f5745049b721fd4fad49f60331eb4a33
#
_entry.id   f5745049b721fd4fad49f60331eb4a33
#
_cell.length_a   1.000
_cell.length_b   1.000
_cell.length_c   1.000
_cell.angle_alpha   90.00
_cell.angle_beta   90.00
_cell.angle_gamma   90.00
#
_symmetry.space_group_name_H-M   'P 1'
#
loop_
_entity.id
_entity.type
_entity.pdbx_description
1 polymer ?
#
loop_
_entity_poly.entity_id
_entity_poly.type
_entity_poly.pdbx_seq_one_letter_code
_entity_poly.pdbx_strand_id
1 'polypeptide(L)'
;KKMAEEKIERLLTPHLIQKDVQVLVINPRKIKFVVKGEVNNPGIYSINEEESFNSKREEFPFLPATIKSVPTLIDAIQKSGGLTNKADITKIEIKRRTQTHKNLSNHKLAYSNLLKLLKQGDFDQNPSLFDGDLITVAKIPDIENKSLLDMGNLTPGKIGVFVVGEVKSPGLIQISNKSSISEAILAAGG
;
A
#
# COMPACT_ATOMS: atom_id res chain seq x y z
N LYS A 1 1.51 -18.57 13.17
CA LYS A 1 0.36 -19.12 13.86
C LYS A 1 0.68 -20.55 14.35
N LYS A 2 0.86 -21.54 13.49
CA LYS A 2 1.18 -22.93 13.85
C LYS A 2 2.32 -23.08 14.86
N MET A 3 3.46 -22.40 14.67
CA MET A 3 4.59 -22.46 15.61
C MET A 3 4.24 -21.94 17.02
N ALA A 4 3.33 -20.98 17.13
CA ALA A 4 2.87 -20.50 18.44
C ALA A 4 1.94 -21.52 19.09
N GLU A 5 1.04 -22.11 18.34
CA GLU A 5 0.15 -23.19 18.77
C GLU A 5 0.95 -24.36 19.31
N GLU A 6 1.90 -24.90 18.53
CA GLU A 6 2.79 -26.00 18.95
C GLU A 6 3.62 -25.69 20.20
N LYS A 7 4.12 -24.45 20.33
CA LYS A 7 4.89 -24.04 21.51
C LYS A 7 4.02 -23.98 22.76
N ILE A 8 2.79 -23.49 22.63
CA ILE A 8 1.83 -23.41 23.73
C ILE A 8 1.37 -24.82 24.11
N GLU A 9 1.07 -25.67 23.14
CA GLU A 9 0.73 -27.07 23.39
C GLU A 9 1.81 -27.80 24.17
N ARG A 10 3.09 -27.63 23.80
CA ARG A 10 4.23 -28.22 24.55
C ARG A 10 4.30 -27.71 25.99
N LEU A 11 4.04 -26.46 26.24
CA LEU A 11 4.06 -25.88 27.59
C LEU A 11 2.89 -26.35 28.44
N LEU A 12 1.73 -26.61 27.83
CA LEU A 12 0.52 -27.07 28.54
C LEU A 12 0.43 -28.58 28.65
N THR A 13 1.28 -29.33 27.95
CA THR A 13 1.32 -30.82 27.97
C THR A 13 1.32 -31.42 29.37
N PRO A 14 2.04 -30.90 30.39
CA PRO A 14 2.00 -31.48 31.73
C PRO A 14 0.69 -31.21 32.51
N HIS A 15 -0.14 -30.28 32.03
CA HIS A 15 -1.29 -29.77 32.77
C HIS A 15 -2.66 -30.08 32.16
N LEU A 16 -2.68 -30.53 30.88
CA LEU A 16 -3.93 -30.76 30.14
C LEU A 16 -4.00 -32.19 29.56
N ILE A 17 -5.16 -32.81 29.73
CA ILE A 17 -5.47 -34.17 29.20
C ILE A 17 -5.81 -34.09 27.71
N GLN A 18 -6.53 -33.08 27.28
CA GLN A 18 -6.81 -32.77 25.86
C GLN A 18 -6.07 -31.50 25.41
N LYS A 19 -5.41 -31.57 24.26
CA LYS A 19 -4.49 -30.57 23.75
C LYS A 19 -5.00 -30.06 22.40
N ASP A 20 -5.96 -29.17 22.42
CA ASP A 20 -6.37 -28.41 21.23
C ASP A 20 -6.19 -26.95 21.55
N VAL A 21 -5.11 -26.36 21.03
CA VAL A 21 -4.79 -24.94 21.24
C VAL A 21 -4.98 -24.18 19.93
N GLN A 22 -5.92 -23.26 19.91
CA GLN A 22 -6.12 -22.33 18.80
C GLN A 22 -5.64 -20.93 19.18
N VAL A 23 -4.70 -20.40 18.40
CA VAL A 23 -4.24 -19.01 18.56
C VAL A 23 -4.99 -18.11 17.57
N LEU A 24 -5.76 -17.18 18.09
CA LEU A 24 -6.47 -16.17 17.30
C LEU A 24 -5.83 -14.80 17.50
N VAL A 25 -5.44 -14.14 16.41
CA VAL A 25 -4.99 -12.74 16.46
C VAL A 25 -6.24 -11.86 16.34
N ILE A 26 -6.62 -11.22 17.44
CA ILE A 26 -7.84 -10.39 17.50
C ILE A 26 -7.57 -8.98 16.93
N ASN A 27 -6.44 -8.36 17.31
CA ASN A 27 -6.04 -7.04 16.85
C ASN A 27 -4.60 -7.08 16.32
N PRO A 28 -4.41 -7.24 15.01
CA PRO A 28 -3.08 -7.13 14.42
C PRO A 28 -2.59 -5.69 14.54
N ARG A 29 -1.30 -5.53 14.82
CA ARG A 29 -0.69 -4.19 14.83
C ARG A 29 -0.61 -3.62 13.41
N LYS A 30 -0.67 -2.30 13.30
CA LYS A 30 -0.42 -1.59 12.04
C LYS A 30 0.94 -1.94 11.48
N ILE A 31 1.00 -2.22 10.18
CA ILE A 31 2.25 -2.36 9.44
C ILE A 31 2.76 -0.96 9.11
N LYS A 32 3.99 -0.65 9.52
CA LYS A 32 4.67 0.61 9.18
C LYS A 32 5.72 0.35 8.13
N PHE A 33 5.79 1.21 7.12
CA PHE A 33 6.77 1.14 6.05
C PHE A 33 7.16 2.53 5.58
N VAL A 34 8.26 2.62 4.84
CA VAL A 34 8.77 3.87 4.28
C VAL A 34 8.65 3.81 2.76
N VAL A 35 8.15 4.88 2.15
CA VAL A 35 8.14 5.04 0.69
C VAL A 35 8.99 6.26 0.33
N LYS A 36 9.94 6.10 -0.58
CA LYS A 36 10.82 7.17 -1.05
C LYS A 36 11.04 7.13 -2.56
N GLY A 37 11.54 8.23 -3.11
CA GLY A 37 11.82 8.40 -4.53
C GLY A 37 10.66 9.00 -5.29
N GLU A 38 10.39 8.53 -6.49
CA GLU A 38 9.42 9.10 -7.43
C GLU A 38 7.96 8.70 -7.11
N VAL A 39 7.50 9.13 -5.93
CA VAL A 39 6.11 9.09 -5.49
C VAL A 39 5.64 10.51 -5.15
N ASN A 40 4.34 10.77 -5.22
CA ASN A 40 3.82 12.12 -4.99
C ASN A 40 4.09 12.62 -3.55
N ASN A 41 3.97 11.74 -2.55
CA ASN A 41 4.22 12.07 -1.16
C ASN A 41 5.18 11.04 -0.55
N PRO A 42 6.50 11.23 -0.64
CA PRO A 42 7.44 10.35 0.05
C PRO A 42 7.33 10.53 1.57
N GLY A 43 7.43 9.41 2.32
CA GLY A 43 7.24 9.47 3.77
C GLY A 43 7.14 8.12 4.46
N ILE A 44 6.80 8.16 5.75
CA ILE A 44 6.52 6.99 6.57
C ILE A 44 5.02 6.79 6.61
N TYR A 45 4.57 5.58 6.30
CA TYR A 45 3.17 5.22 6.25
C TYR A 45 2.85 4.08 7.20
N SER A 46 1.59 4.02 7.59
CA SER A 46 1.04 2.86 8.31
C SER A 46 -0.26 2.43 7.66
N ILE A 47 -0.43 1.15 7.48
CA ILE A 47 -1.68 0.55 6.98
C ILE A 47 -2.17 -0.47 8.00
N ASN A 48 -3.47 -0.40 8.31
CA ASN A 48 -4.18 -1.46 9.01
C ASN A 48 -4.66 -2.48 7.98
N GLU A 49 -4.73 -3.75 8.37
CA GLU A 49 -5.41 -4.77 7.56
C GLU A 49 -6.88 -4.42 7.26
N GLU A 50 -7.49 -3.53 8.06
CA GLU A 50 -8.87 -3.09 7.90
C GLU A 50 -9.03 -1.96 6.86
N GLU A 51 -8.03 -1.10 6.66
CA GLU A 51 -8.12 0.04 5.74
C GLU A 51 -8.14 -0.38 4.26
N SER A 52 -7.53 -1.52 3.91
CA SER A 52 -7.56 -2.06 2.54
C SER A 52 -8.96 -2.50 2.09
N PHE A 53 -9.92 -2.63 2.99
CA PHE A 53 -11.26 -3.19 2.71
C PHE A 53 -12.42 -2.19 2.85
N ASN A 54 -12.22 -1.05 3.52
CA ASN A 54 -13.33 -0.13 3.80
C ASN A 54 -13.92 0.53 2.55
N SER A 55 -13.16 0.65 1.46
CA SER A 55 -13.68 1.18 0.20
C SER A 55 -14.71 0.28 -0.50
N LYS A 56 -14.79 -1.02 -0.14
CA LYS A 56 -15.74 -1.98 -0.74
C LYS A 56 -16.91 -2.35 0.18
N ARG A 57 -16.87 -1.96 1.46
CA ARG A 57 -17.95 -2.26 2.41
C ARG A 57 -19.24 -1.51 2.14
N GLU A 58 -19.15 -0.34 1.52
CA GLU A 58 -20.34 0.44 1.13
C GLU A 58 -21.12 -0.23 -0.01
N GLU A 59 -20.42 -0.98 -0.89
CA GLU A 59 -21.06 -1.69 -2.02
C GLU A 59 -21.58 -3.09 -1.65
N PHE A 60 -20.98 -3.76 -0.65
CA PHE A 60 -21.34 -5.14 -0.28
C PHE A 60 -21.39 -5.35 1.25
N PRO A 61 -22.49 -4.96 1.92
CA PRO A 61 -22.62 -5.07 3.39
C PRO A 61 -22.69 -6.51 3.92
N PHE A 62 -22.86 -7.51 3.06
CA PHE A 62 -22.99 -8.93 3.44
C PHE A 62 -21.67 -9.73 3.38
N LEU A 63 -20.55 -9.12 2.99
CA LEU A 63 -19.25 -9.82 3.03
C LEU A 63 -18.81 -10.05 4.48
N PRO A 64 -18.48 -11.30 4.85
CA PRO A 64 -18.01 -11.57 6.20
C PRO A 64 -16.75 -10.76 6.51
N ALA A 65 -16.70 -10.15 7.69
CA ALA A 65 -15.63 -9.26 8.17
C ALA A 65 -14.23 -9.92 8.29
N THR A 66 -14.08 -11.14 7.81
CA THR A 66 -12.94 -12.04 8.08
C THR A 66 -11.91 -12.14 6.98
N ILE A 67 -12.08 -11.47 5.84
CA ILE A 67 -11.03 -11.46 4.81
C ILE A 67 -10.11 -10.26 5.07
N LYS A 68 -9.17 -10.43 5.98
CA LYS A 68 -8.09 -9.46 6.24
C LYS A 68 -7.06 -9.60 5.12
N SER A 69 -7.01 -8.64 4.21
CA SER A 69 -5.97 -8.60 3.19
C SER A 69 -4.68 -8.03 3.76
N VAL A 70 -3.58 -8.73 3.54
CA VAL A 70 -2.24 -8.20 3.89
C VAL A 70 -1.92 -7.06 2.94
N PRO A 71 -1.48 -5.88 3.43
CA PRO A 71 -1.11 -4.76 2.57
C PRO A 71 -0.04 -5.15 1.56
N THR A 72 -0.16 -4.64 0.36
CA THR A 72 0.70 -4.93 -0.78
C THR A 72 1.50 -3.71 -1.23
N LEU A 73 2.42 -3.90 -2.16
CA LEU A 73 3.18 -2.81 -2.78
C LEU A 73 2.26 -1.76 -3.42
N ILE A 74 1.18 -2.18 -4.09
CA ILE A 74 0.22 -1.25 -4.71
C ILE A 74 -0.46 -0.40 -3.64
N ASP A 75 -0.89 -0.98 -2.52
CA ASP A 75 -1.52 -0.24 -1.42
C ASP A 75 -0.56 0.85 -0.87
N ALA A 76 0.74 0.54 -0.75
CA ALA A 76 1.74 1.52 -0.33
C ALA A 76 1.89 2.67 -1.32
N ILE A 77 1.93 2.37 -2.62
CA ILE A 77 2.02 3.37 -3.67
C ILE A 77 0.77 4.25 -3.68
N GLN A 78 -0.41 3.67 -3.59
CA GLN A 78 -1.66 4.43 -3.52
C GLN A 78 -1.71 5.32 -2.27
N LYS A 79 -1.28 4.81 -1.11
CA LYS A 79 -1.24 5.58 0.13
C LYS A 79 -0.22 6.73 0.09
N SER A 80 0.86 6.59 -0.67
CA SER A 80 1.81 7.68 -0.93
C SER A 80 1.36 8.67 -2.01
N GLY A 81 0.08 8.63 -2.40
CA GLY A 81 -0.49 9.52 -3.41
C GLY A 81 -0.19 9.08 -4.85
N GLY A 82 0.31 7.87 -5.06
CA GLY A 82 0.67 7.33 -6.36
C GLY A 82 2.07 7.72 -6.82
N LEU A 83 2.40 7.27 -8.02
CA LEU A 83 3.69 7.49 -8.66
C LEU A 83 3.74 8.84 -9.38
N THR A 84 4.94 9.44 -9.48
CA THR A 84 5.15 10.60 -10.36
C THR A 84 5.27 10.14 -11.82
N ASN A 85 5.16 11.09 -12.75
CA ASN A 85 5.36 10.83 -14.18
C ASN A 85 6.81 10.49 -14.58
N LYS A 86 7.73 10.52 -13.61
CA LYS A 86 9.16 10.19 -13.78
C LYS A 86 9.53 8.86 -13.12
N ALA A 87 8.56 8.16 -12.53
CA ALA A 87 8.80 6.94 -11.79
C ALA A 87 9.14 5.75 -12.70
N ASP A 88 10.19 5.02 -12.37
CA ASP A 88 10.51 3.75 -13.01
C ASP A 88 9.67 2.63 -12.39
N ILE A 89 8.61 2.24 -13.09
CA ILE A 89 7.70 1.16 -12.68
C ILE A 89 8.25 -0.24 -13.00
N THR A 90 9.36 -0.31 -13.73
CA THR A 90 9.97 -1.59 -14.12
C THR A 90 10.88 -2.17 -13.04
N LYS A 91 11.34 -1.31 -12.11
CA LYS A 91 12.29 -1.71 -11.07
C LYS A 91 12.05 -0.97 -9.76
N ILE A 92 11.00 -1.36 -9.04
CA ILE A 92 10.76 -0.86 -7.68
C ILE A 92 11.52 -1.74 -6.69
N GLU A 93 12.37 -1.11 -5.88
CA GLU A 93 13.17 -1.78 -4.87
C GLU A 93 12.42 -1.87 -3.54
N ILE A 94 12.41 -3.07 -2.95
CA ILE A 94 11.85 -3.33 -1.62
C ILE A 94 12.97 -3.90 -0.75
N LYS A 95 13.37 -3.14 0.25
CA LYS A 95 14.39 -3.54 1.22
C LYS A 95 13.73 -3.90 2.54
N ARG A 96 13.87 -5.16 2.95
CA ARG A 96 13.30 -5.72 4.18
C ARG A 96 14.36 -6.04 5.19
N ARG A 97 14.16 -5.61 6.42
CA ARG A 97 15.02 -6.00 7.54
C ARG A 97 14.66 -7.42 8.00
N THR A 98 15.62 -8.32 7.96
CA THR A 98 15.47 -9.66 8.54
C THR A 98 16.22 -9.74 9.88
N GLN A 99 15.50 -10.19 10.91
CA GLN A 99 16.14 -10.50 12.19
C GLN A 99 16.81 -11.87 12.07
N THR A 100 18.12 -11.89 12.02
CA THR A 100 18.89 -13.13 12.19
C THR A 100 19.35 -13.21 13.64
N HIS A 101 19.33 -14.39 14.23
CA HIS A 101 19.68 -14.68 15.64
C HIS A 101 21.10 -14.24 16.07
N LYS A 102 21.88 -13.66 15.20
CA LYS A 102 23.27 -13.21 15.45
C LYS A 102 23.41 -11.70 15.22
N ASN A 103 22.69 -10.85 15.91
CA ASN A 103 22.87 -9.39 15.97
C ASN A 103 23.37 -8.66 14.68
N LEU A 104 23.39 -9.33 13.54
CA LEU A 104 23.67 -8.73 12.24
C LEU A 104 22.32 -8.42 11.58
N SER A 105 22.06 -7.14 11.35
CA SER A 105 20.92 -6.68 10.58
C SER A 105 21.12 -7.03 9.10
N ASN A 106 20.72 -8.23 8.71
CA ASN A 106 20.69 -8.61 7.31
C ASN A 106 19.45 -7.97 6.65
N HIS A 107 19.66 -7.34 5.51
CA HIS A 107 18.59 -6.83 4.69
C HIS A 107 18.40 -7.76 3.50
N LYS A 108 17.17 -8.17 3.25
CA LYS A 108 16.78 -8.80 1.98
C LYS A 108 16.34 -7.70 1.02
N LEU A 109 16.84 -7.79 -0.20
CA LEU A 109 16.50 -6.90 -1.29
C LEU A 109 15.65 -7.67 -2.29
N ALA A 110 14.52 -7.11 -2.67
CA ALA A 110 13.65 -7.63 -3.72
C ALA A 110 13.35 -6.50 -4.73
N TYR A 111 13.04 -6.89 -5.96
CA TYR A 111 12.63 -5.97 -7.00
C TYR A 111 11.26 -6.39 -7.52
N SER A 112 10.41 -5.40 -7.78
CA SER A 112 9.09 -5.58 -8.37
C SER A 112 9.02 -4.83 -9.70
N ASN A 113 8.37 -5.44 -10.68
CA ASN A 113 8.12 -4.87 -11.99
C ASN A 113 6.61 -4.69 -12.19
N LEU A 114 6.08 -3.51 -11.86
CA LEU A 114 4.65 -3.22 -12.00
C LEU A 114 4.20 -3.18 -13.46
N LEU A 115 5.11 -2.97 -14.42
CA LEU A 115 4.76 -3.05 -15.83
C LEU A 115 4.37 -4.48 -16.25
N LYS A 116 5.05 -5.51 -15.70
CA LYS A 116 4.65 -6.92 -15.89
C LYS A 116 3.30 -7.21 -15.27
N LEU A 117 3.07 -6.70 -14.06
CA LEU A 117 1.76 -6.84 -13.42
C LEU A 117 0.65 -6.26 -14.30
N LEU A 118 0.82 -5.03 -14.80
CA LEU A 118 -0.20 -4.34 -15.60
C LEU A 118 -0.41 -4.94 -17.00
N LYS A 119 0.67 -5.38 -17.67
CA LYS A 119 0.58 -5.90 -19.04
C LYS A 119 0.27 -7.39 -19.11
N GLN A 120 0.73 -8.17 -18.14
CA GLN A 120 0.71 -9.64 -18.18
C GLN A 120 -0.16 -10.24 -17.07
N GLY A 121 -0.64 -9.42 -16.12
CA GLY A 121 -1.37 -9.91 -14.94
C GLY A 121 -0.49 -10.70 -13.97
N ASP A 122 0.82 -10.46 -13.96
CA ASP A 122 1.77 -11.15 -13.09
C ASP A 122 1.66 -10.61 -11.64
N PHE A 123 0.79 -11.21 -10.84
CA PHE A 123 0.53 -10.79 -9.46
C PHE A 123 1.71 -11.04 -8.52
N ASP A 124 2.70 -11.84 -8.90
CA ASP A 124 3.94 -12.03 -8.11
C ASP A 124 4.74 -10.71 -8.02
N GLN A 125 4.48 -9.77 -8.94
CA GLN A 125 5.06 -8.43 -8.93
C GLN A 125 4.38 -7.48 -7.92
N ASN A 126 3.35 -7.92 -7.21
CA ASN A 126 2.70 -7.17 -6.13
C ASN A 126 2.90 -7.84 -4.76
N PRO A 127 4.12 -7.86 -4.23
CA PRO A 127 4.41 -8.56 -2.99
C PRO A 127 3.72 -7.93 -1.79
N SER A 128 3.39 -8.76 -0.80
CA SER A 128 2.91 -8.34 0.50
C SER A 128 3.98 -7.58 1.26
N LEU A 129 3.57 -6.51 1.94
CA LEU A 129 4.43 -5.68 2.77
C LEU A 129 4.52 -6.20 4.19
N PHE A 130 5.66 -5.95 4.81
CA PHE A 130 5.92 -6.27 6.21
C PHE A 130 6.36 -5.03 6.98
N ASP A 131 6.22 -5.12 8.29
CA ASP A 131 6.64 -4.04 9.18
C ASP A 131 8.14 -3.73 9.03
N GLY A 132 8.46 -2.45 8.80
CA GLY A 132 9.82 -1.98 8.58
C GLY A 132 10.33 -2.08 7.14
N ASP A 133 9.47 -2.39 6.15
CA ASP A 133 9.87 -2.40 4.75
C ASP A 133 10.22 -0.97 4.27
N LEU A 134 11.26 -0.86 3.44
CA LEU A 134 11.63 0.34 2.74
C LEU A 134 11.42 0.15 1.25
N ILE A 135 10.50 0.92 0.68
CA ILE A 135 10.15 0.92 -0.74
C ILE A 135 10.86 2.11 -1.39
N THR A 136 11.61 1.85 -2.46
CA THR A 136 12.31 2.88 -3.23
C THR A 136 11.87 2.83 -4.67
N VAL A 137 11.31 3.94 -5.14
CA VAL A 137 10.94 4.13 -6.54
C VAL A 137 12.00 5.00 -7.21
N ALA A 138 12.75 4.43 -8.14
CA ALA A 138 13.76 5.16 -8.88
C ALA A 138 13.13 6.10 -9.93
N LYS A 139 13.91 7.08 -10.35
CA LYS A 139 13.55 7.93 -11.50
C LYS A 139 13.98 7.23 -12.79
N ILE A 140 13.15 7.31 -13.82
CA ILE A 140 13.52 6.88 -15.18
C ILE A 140 14.65 7.79 -15.69
N PRO A 141 15.74 7.23 -16.24
CA PRO A 141 16.70 8.04 -17.00
C PRO A 141 15.96 8.75 -18.14
N ASP A 142 16.26 10.01 -18.41
CA ASP A 142 15.51 11.00 -19.20
C ASP A 142 15.09 10.63 -20.65
N ILE A 143 15.04 9.37 -21.03
CA ILE A 143 14.72 8.91 -22.38
C ILE A 143 13.54 7.92 -22.32
N GLU A 144 12.44 8.31 -22.96
CA GLU A 144 11.39 7.43 -23.47
C GLU A 144 10.45 6.71 -22.49
N ASN A 145 9.55 7.37 -21.78
CA ASN A 145 8.32 6.60 -21.43
C ASN A 145 7.23 7.43 -20.76
N LYS A 146 6.77 8.49 -21.40
CA LYS A 146 5.60 9.27 -20.95
C LYS A 146 4.28 8.46 -21.01
N SER A 147 4.25 7.35 -21.75
CA SER A 147 3.01 6.60 -22.02
C SER A 147 2.74 5.41 -21.07
N LEU A 148 3.69 5.01 -20.23
CA LEU A 148 3.53 3.79 -19.42
C LEU A 148 2.71 4.00 -18.14
N LEU A 149 2.71 5.23 -17.59
CA LEU A 149 1.98 5.54 -16.37
C LEU A 149 0.49 5.78 -16.59
N ASP A 150 0.09 6.08 -17.82
CA ASP A 150 -1.33 6.21 -18.19
C ASP A 150 -2.08 4.86 -18.24
N MET A 151 -1.37 3.76 -18.16
CA MET A 151 -1.92 2.42 -18.33
C MET A 151 -2.50 1.78 -17.07
N GLY A 152 -2.44 2.43 -15.92
CA GLY A 152 -2.93 1.82 -14.67
C GLY A 152 -3.40 2.83 -13.63
N ASN A 153 -4.30 2.39 -12.77
CA ASN A 153 -4.80 3.15 -11.60
C ASN A 153 -3.74 3.25 -10.47
N LEU A 154 -2.47 3.51 -10.82
CA LEU A 154 -1.39 3.68 -9.85
C LEU A 154 -1.33 5.09 -9.28
N THR A 155 -2.09 6.02 -9.86
CA THR A 155 -2.29 7.37 -9.34
C THR A 155 -3.69 7.48 -8.72
N PRO A 156 -3.87 8.27 -7.64
CA PRO A 156 -5.19 8.50 -7.09
C PRO A 156 -6.11 9.07 -8.16
N GLY A 157 -7.31 8.51 -8.28
CA GLY A 157 -8.31 8.99 -9.26
C GLY A 157 -8.80 10.41 -8.96
N LYS A 158 -8.69 10.85 -7.70
CA LYS A 158 -9.08 12.19 -7.24
C LYS A 158 -7.94 12.86 -6.47
N ILE A 159 -7.81 14.16 -6.62
CA ILE A 159 -6.89 15.03 -5.88
C ILE A 159 -7.68 16.11 -5.15
N GLY A 160 -7.21 16.48 -3.95
CA GLY A 160 -7.74 17.63 -3.23
C GLY A 160 -7.07 18.91 -3.74
N VAL A 161 -7.87 19.88 -4.16
CA VAL A 161 -7.40 21.19 -4.60
C VAL A 161 -8.06 22.27 -3.75
N PHE A 162 -7.27 23.20 -3.23
CA PHE A 162 -7.79 24.39 -2.55
C PHE A 162 -8.15 25.46 -3.58
N VAL A 163 -9.42 25.85 -3.60
CA VAL A 163 -9.89 26.97 -4.40
C VAL A 163 -10.22 28.13 -3.46
N VAL A 164 -9.61 29.30 -3.69
CA VAL A 164 -9.82 30.50 -2.91
C VAL A 164 -10.10 31.68 -3.87
N GLY A 165 -10.86 32.64 -3.41
CA GLY A 165 -11.24 33.84 -4.18
C GLY A 165 -12.73 33.93 -4.42
N GLU A 166 -13.13 34.64 -5.47
CA GLU A 166 -14.53 34.94 -5.85
C GLU A 166 -15.22 33.72 -6.49
N VAL A 167 -15.47 32.66 -5.67
CA VAL A 167 -16.22 31.45 -6.05
C VAL A 167 -17.31 31.19 -5.01
N LYS A 168 -18.41 30.53 -5.39
CA LYS A 168 -19.55 30.27 -4.49
C LYS A 168 -19.19 29.40 -3.29
N SER A 169 -18.29 28.44 -3.48
CA SER A 169 -17.87 27.48 -2.45
C SER A 169 -16.35 27.42 -2.36
N PRO A 170 -15.70 28.43 -1.75
CA PRO A 170 -14.26 28.38 -1.55
C PRO A 170 -13.88 27.29 -0.53
N GLY A 171 -12.74 26.64 -0.72
CA GLY A 171 -12.24 25.59 0.17
C GLY A 171 -11.60 24.43 -0.54
N LEU A 172 -11.48 23.30 0.17
CA LEU A 172 -10.94 22.06 -0.35
C LEU A 172 -12.00 21.34 -1.18
N ILE A 173 -11.74 21.16 -2.46
CA ILE A 173 -12.59 20.37 -3.35
C ILE A 173 -11.85 19.15 -3.87
N GLN A 174 -12.60 18.07 -4.11
CA GLN A 174 -12.08 16.81 -4.68
C GLN A 174 -12.38 16.79 -6.17
N ILE A 175 -11.33 16.81 -6.99
CA ILE A 175 -11.46 16.73 -8.46
C ILE A 175 -10.66 15.54 -9.01
N SER A 176 -10.95 15.13 -10.25
CA SER A 176 -10.14 14.11 -10.92
C SER A 176 -8.69 14.60 -11.08
N ASN A 177 -7.74 13.70 -10.98
CA ASN A 177 -6.32 14.00 -11.23
C ASN A 177 -6.02 14.45 -12.68
N LYS A 178 -6.98 14.26 -13.59
CA LYS A 178 -6.92 14.70 -14.99
C LYS A 178 -7.70 16.01 -15.24
N SER A 179 -8.32 16.57 -14.21
CA SER A 179 -9.13 17.78 -14.32
C SER A 179 -8.29 19.01 -14.59
N SER A 180 -8.83 19.90 -15.41
CA SER A 180 -8.26 21.21 -15.69
C SER A 180 -8.53 22.22 -14.55
N ILE A 181 -7.81 23.35 -14.56
CA ILE A 181 -8.07 24.45 -13.63
C ILE A 181 -9.50 24.97 -13.80
N SER A 182 -10.01 25.03 -15.02
CA SER A 182 -11.39 25.46 -15.29
C SER A 182 -12.43 24.55 -14.64
N GLU A 183 -12.21 23.23 -14.65
CA GLU A 183 -13.08 22.26 -13.96
C GLU A 183 -13.01 22.43 -12.45
N ALA A 184 -11.84 22.75 -11.89
CA ALA A 184 -11.71 23.05 -10.46
C ALA A 184 -12.53 24.29 -10.07
N ILE A 185 -12.46 25.35 -10.85
CA ILE A 185 -13.24 26.58 -10.63
C ILE A 185 -14.75 26.28 -10.75
N LEU A 186 -15.16 25.54 -11.77
CA LEU A 186 -16.54 25.13 -11.96
C LEU A 186 -17.08 24.29 -10.79
N ALA A 187 -16.26 23.36 -10.30
CA ALA A 187 -16.59 22.54 -9.13
C ALA A 187 -16.72 23.37 -7.84
N ALA A 188 -16.05 24.51 -7.76
CA ALA A 188 -16.20 25.50 -6.70
C ALA A 188 -17.40 26.43 -6.91
N GLY A 189 -18.19 26.26 -7.98
CA GLY A 189 -19.36 27.06 -8.30
C GLY A 189 -19.04 28.42 -8.92
N GLY A 190 -17.92 28.49 -9.64
CA GLY A 190 -17.35 29.69 -10.27
C GLY A 190 -18.15 30.28 -11.38
#